data_055d8fb891eea548345528ecd3b3fa86
#
_entry.id   055d8fb891eea548345528ecd3b3fa86
#
_cell.length_a   1.000
_cell.length_b   1.000
_cell.length_c   1.000
_cell.angle_alpha   90.00
_cell.angle_beta   90.00
_cell.angle_gamma   90.00
#
_symmetry.space_group_name_H-M   'P 1'
#
loop_
_entity.id
_entity.type
_entity.pdbx_description
1 polymer ?
#
loop_
_entity_poly.entity_id
_entity_poly.type
_entity_poly.pdbx_seq_one_letter_code
_entity_poly.pdbx_strand_id
1 'polypeptide(L)'
;IQKMMKAKMLLPLDHSKLKGLENIDARFLDQSFDPKNKFSVPYFWGTLGIIYNDKFIDGRQIQHWDDLWRPELKNNVMLIDGAREVLGLSLNSLGYSLNSKNDQQLRQATDKLNRLTNNVKAIVADEIKMYMANEESAVAVTFSGEAAEMLENNEHLHYVIPSEGSNLWFDNIVMPKTAKN
;
A
#
# COMPACT_ATOMS: atom_id res chain seq x y z
N ILE A 1 -6.41 -14.48 0.74
CA ILE A 1 -7.10 -15.46 -0.14
C ILE A 1 -6.33 -16.76 -0.17
N GLN A 2 -5.07 -16.84 -0.64
CA GLN A 2 -4.32 -18.10 -0.80
C GLN A 2 -4.24 -18.96 0.48
N LYS A 3 -4.01 -18.35 1.67
CA LYS A 3 -4.02 -19.07 2.95
C LYS A 3 -5.38 -19.70 3.23
N MET A 4 -6.47 -18.97 3.00
CA MET A 4 -7.85 -19.45 3.20
C MET A 4 -8.21 -20.57 2.22
N MET A 5 -7.76 -20.45 0.96
CA MET A 5 -7.94 -21.52 -0.04
C MET A 5 -7.22 -22.80 0.39
N LYS A 6 -5.94 -22.70 0.78
CA LYS A 6 -5.15 -23.84 1.28
C LYS A 6 -5.78 -24.49 2.51
N ALA A 7 -6.33 -23.68 3.40
CA ALA A 7 -7.05 -24.15 4.59
C ALA A 7 -8.47 -24.65 4.28
N LYS A 8 -8.90 -24.66 3.01
CA LYS A 8 -10.25 -25.07 2.57
C LYS A 8 -11.38 -24.31 3.28
N MET A 9 -11.17 -23.03 3.56
CA MET A 9 -12.13 -22.18 4.28
C MET A 9 -13.12 -21.48 3.34
N LEU A 10 -12.86 -21.45 2.03
CA LEU A 10 -13.68 -20.78 1.03
C LEU A 10 -14.52 -21.76 0.22
N LEU A 11 -15.69 -21.30 -0.20
CA LEU A 11 -16.52 -21.95 -1.21
C LEU A 11 -16.13 -21.44 -2.60
N PRO A 12 -16.07 -22.31 -3.63
CA PRO A 12 -15.93 -21.86 -5.00
C PRO A 12 -17.17 -21.05 -5.41
N LEU A 13 -16.94 -20.00 -6.19
CA LEU A 13 -18.00 -19.16 -6.72
C LEU A 13 -18.70 -19.83 -7.90
N ASP A 14 -20.01 -19.73 -7.95
CA ASP A 14 -20.82 -20.12 -9.11
C ASP A 14 -20.99 -18.91 -10.04
N HIS A 15 -20.15 -18.84 -11.06
CA HIS A 15 -20.13 -17.72 -12.00
C HIS A 15 -21.45 -17.54 -12.75
N SER A 16 -22.26 -18.59 -12.88
CA SER A 16 -23.59 -18.48 -13.53
C SER A 16 -24.57 -17.62 -12.73
N LYS A 17 -24.32 -17.46 -11.43
CA LYS A 17 -25.14 -16.67 -10.51
C LYS A 17 -24.57 -15.26 -10.26
N LEU A 18 -23.35 -14.99 -10.71
CA LEU A 18 -22.71 -13.69 -10.54
C LEU A 18 -23.00 -12.82 -11.77
N LYS A 19 -23.80 -11.78 -11.56
CA LYS A 19 -24.06 -10.76 -12.58
C LYS A 19 -23.06 -9.62 -12.42
N GLY A 20 -22.57 -9.07 -13.52
CA GLY A 20 -21.70 -7.89 -13.50
C GLY A 20 -20.20 -8.20 -13.47
N LEU A 21 -19.77 -9.48 -13.51
CA LEU A 21 -18.36 -9.82 -13.66
C LEU A 21 -17.77 -9.27 -14.96
N GLU A 22 -18.60 -9.17 -15.99
CA GLU A 22 -18.26 -8.58 -17.28
C GLU A 22 -17.94 -7.08 -17.24
N ASN A 23 -18.33 -6.39 -16.17
CA ASN A 23 -18.05 -4.98 -15.96
C ASN A 23 -16.72 -4.73 -15.23
N ILE A 24 -16.08 -5.79 -14.73
CA ILE A 24 -14.78 -5.69 -14.07
C ILE A 24 -13.68 -5.62 -15.14
N ASP A 25 -12.77 -4.63 -15.01
CA ASP A 25 -11.63 -4.54 -15.92
C ASP A 25 -10.81 -5.84 -15.90
N ALA A 26 -10.55 -6.39 -17.08
CA ALA A 26 -9.87 -7.67 -17.26
C ALA A 26 -8.47 -7.70 -16.58
N ARG A 27 -7.82 -6.55 -16.38
CA ARG A 27 -6.54 -6.46 -15.67
C ARG A 27 -6.62 -6.93 -14.22
N PHE A 28 -7.80 -6.89 -13.60
CA PHE A 28 -8.02 -7.29 -12.20
C PHE A 28 -8.53 -8.73 -12.06
N LEU A 29 -8.92 -9.34 -13.15
CA LEU A 29 -9.37 -10.73 -13.19
C LEU A 29 -8.20 -11.71 -13.38
N ASP A 30 -8.45 -12.99 -13.13
CA ASP A 30 -7.51 -14.09 -13.36
C ASP A 30 -6.12 -13.90 -12.74
N GLN A 31 -6.08 -13.33 -11.55
CA GLN A 31 -4.83 -13.07 -10.85
C GLN A 31 -4.17 -14.38 -10.36
N SER A 32 -2.85 -14.39 -10.29
CA SER A 32 -2.06 -15.56 -9.89
C SER A 32 -2.42 -16.14 -8.52
N PHE A 33 -3.02 -15.35 -7.64
CA PHE A 33 -3.47 -15.81 -6.33
C PHE A 33 -4.84 -16.51 -6.36
N ASP A 34 -5.64 -16.33 -7.41
CA ASP A 34 -6.94 -16.99 -7.63
C ASP A 34 -7.24 -17.11 -9.13
N PRO A 35 -6.60 -18.07 -9.83
CA PRO A 35 -6.81 -18.27 -11.25
C PRO A 35 -8.30 -18.49 -11.59
N LYS A 36 -8.75 -17.81 -12.67
CA LYS A 36 -10.13 -17.82 -13.15
C LYS A 36 -11.15 -17.30 -12.13
N ASN A 37 -10.72 -16.53 -11.14
CA ASN A 37 -11.61 -15.99 -10.10
C ASN A 37 -12.50 -17.07 -9.47
N LYS A 38 -11.92 -18.22 -9.18
CA LYS A 38 -12.64 -19.38 -8.66
C LYS A 38 -13.23 -19.15 -7.27
N PHE A 39 -12.59 -18.34 -6.45
CA PHE A 39 -12.94 -18.15 -5.03
C PHE A 39 -13.17 -16.70 -4.66
N SER A 40 -12.84 -15.74 -5.53
CA SER A 40 -12.90 -14.32 -5.20
C SER A 40 -13.35 -13.46 -6.37
N VAL A 41 -13.97 -12.32 -6.02
CA VAL A 41 -14.30 -11.24 -6.97
C VAL A 41 -13.56 -9.99 -6.53
N PRO A 42 -12.81 -9.31 -7.41
CA PRO A 42 -12.19 -8.03 -7.11
C PRO A 42 -13.23 -7.00 -6.64
N TYR A 43 -12.87 -6.22 -5.63
CA TYR A 43 -13.74 -5.20 -5.05
C TYR A 43 -13.09 -3.81 -5.11
N PHE A 44 -12.00 -3.62 -4.41
CA PHE A 44 -11.17 -2.43 -4.47
C PHE A 44 -9.75 -2.77 -4.87
N TRP A 45 -9.04 -1.76 -5.34
CA TRP A 45 -7.61 -1.82 -5.59
C TRP A 45 -6.98 -0.47 -5.31
N GLY A 46 -5.69 -0.45 -5.11
CA GLY A 46 -4.96 0.78 -4.92
C GLY A 46 -3.47 0.55 -4.86
N THR A 47 -2.76 1.63 -4.65
CA THR A 47 -1.31 1.67 -4.50
C THR A 47 -0.92 2.17 -3.12
N LEU A 48 0.29 1.86 -2.71
CA LEU A 48 0.97 2.57 -1.63
C LEU A 48 1.77 3.71 -2.27
N GLY A 49 1.85 4.85 -1.61
CA GLY A 49 2.62 5.98 -2.11
C GLY A 49 3.02 6.95 -1.01
N ILE A 50 3.58 8.07 -1.43
CA ILE A 50 4.01 9.14 -0.55
C ILE A 50 3.04 10.29 -0.71
N ILE A 51 2.44 10.75 0.38
CA ILE A 51 1.72 12.01 0.45
C ILE A 51 2.63 13.05 1.13
N TYR A 52 2.70 14.25 0.58
CA TYR A 52 3.50 15.34 1.13
C TYR A 52 2.74 16.65 1.10
N ASN A 53 3.09 17.58 1.98
CA ASN A 53 2.54 18.92 2.04
C ASN A 53 3.56 19.92 1.45
N ASP A 54 3.16 20.64 0.39
CA ASP A 54 4.02 21.57 -0.34
C ASP A 54 4.38 22.84 0.43
N LYS A 55 3.73 23.11 1.55
CA LYS A 55 4.13 24.17 2.47
C LYS A 55 5.45 23.86 3.17
N PHE A 56 5.80 22.58 3.32
CA PHE A 56 6.96 22.13 4.08
C PHE A 56 8.06 21.57 3.19
N ILE A 57 7.73 21.07 2.01
CA ILE A 57 8.69 20.42 1.12
C ILE A 57 8.38 20.73 -0.33
N ASP A 58 9.41 21.06 -1.13
CA ASP A 58 9.30 21.17 -2.57
C ASP A 58 9.02 19.79 -3.17
N GLY A 59 7.84 19.61 -3.78
CA GLY A 59 7.38 18.36 -4.34
C GLY A 59 8.28 17.76 -5.42
N ARG A 60 9.11 18.60 -6.09
CA ARG A 60 10.15 18.10 -7.01
C ARG A 60 11.21 17.23 -6.31
N GLN A 61 11.26 17.29 -4.99
CA GLN A 61 12.19 16.52 -4.17
C GLN A 61 11.63 15.17 -3.74
N ILE A 62 10.35 14.86 -4.02
CA ILE A 62 9.69 13.61 -3.65
C ILE A 62 9.31 12.87 -4.93
N GLN A 63 10.22 12.04 -5.42
CA GLN A 63 10.05 11.24 -6.64
C GLN A 63 10.39 9.76 -6.43
N HIS A 64 11.13 9.45 -5.37
CA HIS A 64 11.70 8.15 -5.07
C HIS A 64 11.38 7.72 -3.64
N TRP A 65 11.35 6.41 -3.39
CA TRP A 65 11.28 5.92 -2.00
C TRP A 65 12.46 6.41 -1.16
N ASP A 66 13.63 6.55 -1.77
CA ASP A 66 14.85 7.03 -1.10
C ASP A 66 14.73 8.45 -0.55
N ASP A 67 13.82 9.26 -1.07
CA ASP A 67 13.61 10.62 -0.59
C ASP A 67 13.12 10.65 0.86
N LEU A 68 12.53 9.55 1.37
CA LEU A 68 12.14 9.44 2.77
C LEU A 68 13.34 9.45 3.73
N TRP A 69 14.55 9.08 3.26
CA TRP A 69 15.78 9.06 4.07
C TRP A 69 16.54 10.38 4.10
N ARG A 70 16.01 11.43 3.49
CA ARG A 70 16.66 12.74 3.45
C ARG A 70 16.76 13.34 4.84
N PRO A 71 17.91 13.92 5.23
CA PRO A 71 18.13 14.49 6.56
C PRO A 71 17.13 15.60 6.94
N GLU A 72 16.62 16.33 5.94
CA GLU A 72 15.65 17.41 6.10
C GLU A 72 14.31 16.92 6.66
N LEU A 73 14.02 15.63 6.48
CA LEU A 73 12.81 15.00 6.98
C LEU A 73 12.93 14.43 8.40
N LYS A 74 13.98 14.81 9.14
CA LYS A 74 14.18 14.34 10.51
C LYS A 74 12.93 14.57 11.37
N ASN A 75 12.40 13.47 11.97
CA ASN A 75 11.19 13.46 12.78
C ASN A 75 9.95 14.05 12.08
N ASN A 76 9.82 13.82 10.76
CA ASN A 76 8.78 14.46 9.94
C ASN A 76 8.15 13.50 8.91
N VAL A 77 8.42 12.20 9.02
CA VAL A 77 7.86 11.14 8.18
C VAL A 77 6.89 10.31 9.02
N MET A 78 5.67 10.20 8.55
CA MET A 78 4.68 9.26 9.09
C MET A 78 4.72 7.97 8.27
N LEU A 79 4.75 6.83 8.93
CA LEU A 79 4.65 5.53 8.27
C LEU A 79 3.34 4.85 8.64
N ILE A 80 2.80 4.12 7.67
CA ILE A 80 1.64 3.25 7.92
C ILE A 80 2.03 2.08 8.82
N ASP A 81 1.14 1.70 9.75
CA ASP A 81 1.31 0.50 10.59
C ASP A 81 1.07 -0.77 9.76
N GLY A 82 2.08 -1.12 8.98
CA GLY A 82 2.07 -2.26 8.10
C GLY A 82 3.49 -2.78 7.86
N ALA A 83 3.88 -3.85 8.57
CA ALA A 83 5.23 -4.40 8.44
C ALA A 83 5.60 -4.81 7.01
N ARG A 84 4.63 -5.31 6.24
CA ARG A 84 4.83 -5.71 4.85
C ARG A 84 5.02 -4.49 3.94
N GLU A 85 4.23 -3.47 4.15
CA GLU A 85 4.24 -2.21 3.40
C GLU A 85 5.57 -1.49 3.62
N VAL A 86 5.96 -1.33 4.87
CA VAL A 86 7.19 -0.64 5.28
C VAL A 86 8.44 -1.41 4.83
N LEU A 87 8.47 -2.75 4.96
CA LEU A 87 9.57 -3.55 4.42
C LEU A 87 9.59 -3.53 2.89
N GLY A 88 8.39 -3.54 2.27
CA GLY A 88 8.23 -3.51 0.81
C GLY A 88 8.77 -2.25 0.18
N LEU A 89 8.48 -1.06 0.75
CA LEU A 89 9.03 0.20 0.24
C LEU A 89 10.57 0.24 0.35
N SER A 90 11.13 -0.33 1.41
CA SER A 90 12.58 -0.41 1.56
C SER A 90 13.21 -1.39 0.56
N LEU A 91 12.56 -2.51 0.26
CA LEU A 91 13.00 -3.42 -0.81
C LEU A 91 12.96 -2.70 -2.16
N ASN A 92 11.87 -2.01 -2.49
CA ASN A 92 11.75 -1.26 -3.74
C ASN A 92 12.83 -0.18 -3.87
N SER A 93 13.11 0.56 -2.80
CA SER A 93 14.17 1.57 -2.79
C SER A 93 15.58 1.01 -3.01
N LEU A 94 15.76 -0.30 -2.85
CA LEU A 94 16.99 -1.02 -3.17
C LEU A 94 16.94 -1.71 -4.55
N GLY A 95 15.88 -1.50 -5.33
CA GLY A 95 15.67 -2.15 -6.62
C GLY A 95 15.28 -3.62 -6.50
N TYR A 96 14.83 -4.08 -5.32
CA TYR A 96 14.38 -5.45 -5.11
C TYR A 96 12.87 -5.58 -5.22
N SER A 97 12.40 -6.77 -5.56
CA SER A 97 10.97 -7.07 -5.51
C SER A 97 10.44 -6.95 -4.08
N LEU A 98 9.33 -6.25 -3.89
CA LEU A 98 8.61 -6.20 -2.60
C LEU A 98 8.10 -7.57 -2.13
N ASN A 99 8.07 -8.57 -3.02
CA ASN A 99 7.73 -9.96 -2.71
C ASN A 99 8.98 -10.84 -2.53
N SER A 100 10.18 -10.26 -2.42
CA SER A 100 11.41 -11.03 -2.24
C SER A 100 11.34 -11.91 -0.99
N LYS A 101 11.88 -13.13 -1.14
CA LYS A 101 12.10 -14.11 -0.06
C LYS A 101 13.58 -14.37 0.17
N ASN A 102 14.45 -13.58 -0.46
CA ASN A 102 15.89 -13.72 -0.32
C ASN A 102 16.33 -13.09 1.01
N ASP A 103 16.93 -13.91 1.88
CA ASP A 103 17.33 -13.47 3.23
C ASP A 103 18.35 -12.32 3.22
N GLN A 104 19.22 -12.25 2.22
CA GLN A 104 20.19 -11.16 2.11
C GLN A 104 19.50 -9.85 1.75
N GLN A 105 18.55 -9.88 0.79
CA GLN A 105 17.77 -8.69 0.40
C GLN A 105 16.90 -8.20 1.55
N LEU A 106 16.27 -9.13 2.29
CA LEU A 106 15.46 -8.80 3.48
C LEU A 106 16.31 -8.16 4.56
N ARG A 107 17.53 -8.67 4.83
CA ARG A 107 18.46 -8.04 5.77
C ARG A 107 18.86 -6.64 5.34
N GLN A 108 19.25 -6.46 4.08
CA GLN A 108 19.61 -5.14 3.54
C GLN A 108 18.47 -4.13 3.65
N ALA A 109 17.23 -4.56 3.35
CA ALA A 109 16.06 -3.72 3.51
C ALA A 109 15.79 -3.35 4.98
N THR A 110 15.95 -4.30 5.91
CA THR A 110 15.82 -4.05 7.35
C THR A 110 16.88 -3.07 7.85
N ASP A 111 18.14 -3.26 7.45
CA ASP A 111 19.23 -2.35 7.82
C ASP A 111 19.00 -0.93 7.28
N LYS A 112 18.42 -0.82 6.07
CA LYS A 112 18.03 0.46 5.50
C LYS A 112 16.90 1.11 6.30
N LEU A 113 15.86 0.34 6.68
CA LEU A 113 14.75 0.84 7.53
C LEU A 113 15.23 1.31 8.89
N ASN A 114 16.19 0.62 9.50
CA ASN A 114 16.77 1.07 10.77
C ASN A 114 17.38 2.48 10.68
N ARG A 115 17.89 2.86 9.50
CA ARG A 115 18.40 4.22 9.27
C ARG A 115 17.28 5.25 9.08
N LEU A 116 16.08 4.81 8.67
CA LEU A 116 14.93 5.70 8.53
C LEU A 116 14.36 6.15 9.86
N THR A 117 14.62 5.43 10.94
CA THR A 117 14.03 5.71 12.28
C THR A 117 14.26 7.16 12.75
N ASN A 118 15.37 7.79 12.35
CA ASN A 118 15.62 9.20 12.68
C ASN A 118 14.63 10.17 12.02
N ASN A 119 14.05 9.78 10.90
CA ASN A 119 13.10 10.59 10.15
C ASN A 119 11.65 10.28 10.55
N VAL A 120 11.41 9.11 11.15
CA VAL A 120 10.07 8.67 11.53
C VAL A 120 9.56 9.47 12.72
N LYS A 121 8.43 10.14 12.54
CA LYS A 121 7.69 10.83 13.60
C LYS A 121 6.76 9.86 14.33
N ALA A 122 6.00 9.06 13.58
CA ALA A 122 5.13 8.03 14.14
C ALA A 122 4.84 6.94 13.11
N ILE A 123 4.40 5.78 13.61
CA ILE A 123 3.86 4.68 12.82
C ILE A 123 2.42 4.53 13.27
N VAL A 124 1.47 4.75 12.36
CA VAL A 124 0.05 4.85 12.68
C VAL A 124 -0.79 4.24 11.54
N ALA A 125 -2.06 3.99 11.82
CA ALA A 125 -3.02 3.51 10.82
C ALA A 125 -3.81 4.70 10.21
N ASP A 126 -5.10 4.74 10.45
CA ASP A 126 -6.01 5.75 9.88
C ASP A 126 -5.75 7.17 10.40
N GLU A 127 -5.02 7.29 11.52
CA GLU A 127 -4.64 8.57 12.13
C GLU A 127 -3.75 9.43 11.23
N ILE A 128 -3.11 8.84 10.21
CA ILE A 128 -2.34 9.58 9.19
C ILE A 128 -3.18 10.73 8.62
N LYS A 129 -4.47 10.50 8.37
CA LYS A 129 -5.37 11.52 7.82
C LYS A 129 -5.45 12.76 8.72
N MET A 130 -5.57 12.55 10.02
CA MET A 130 -5.65 13.63 11.00
C MET A 130 -4.33 14.40 11.09
N TYR A 131 -3.19 13.71 11.14
CA TYR A 131 -1.88 14.33 11.21
C TYR A 131 -1.56 15.17 9.97
N MET A 132 -1.90 14.67 8.78
CA MET A 132 -1.68 15.41 7.54
C MET A 132 -2.65 16.59 7.39
N ALA A 133 -3.92 16.42 7.78
CA ALA A 133 -4.91 17.50 7.77
C ALA A 133 -4.55 18.64 8.73
N ASN A 134 -3.98 18.31 9.89
CA ASN A 134 -3.53 19.28 10.89
C ASN A 134 -2.13 19.88 10.57
N GLU A 135 -1.54 19.52 9.43
CA GLU A 135 -0.19 19.97 9.03
C GLU A 135 0.90 19.62 10.06
N GLU A 136 0.73 18.51 10.77
CA GLU A 136 1.66 18.06 11.82
C GLU A 136 2.85 17.26 11.29
N SER A 137 2.82 16.87 10.00
CA SER A 137 3.92 16.16 9.33
C SER A 137 4.07 16.67 7.90
N ALA A 138 5.31 16.72 7.42
CA ALA A 138 5.58 17.13 6.05
C ALA A 138 5.30 16.00 5.05
N VAL A 139 5.51 14.75 5.45
CA VAL A 139 5.44 13.57 4.56
C VAL A 139 4.81 12.39 5.29
N ALA A 140 4.01 11.62 4.57
CA ALA A 140 3.51 10.34 5.06
C ALA A 140 3.52 9.28 3.95
N VAL A 141 3.61 8.01 4.37
CA VAL A 141 3.38 6.85 3.50
C VAL A 141 1.97 6.34 3.76
N THR A 142 1.13 6.33 2.72
CA THR A 142 -0.27 5.93 2.85
C THR A 142 -0.80 5.27 1.58
N PHE A 143 -1.99 4.69 1.65
CA PHE A 143 -2.68 4.12 0.51
C PHE A 143 -3.40 5.19 -0.33
N SER A 144 -3.51 4.92 -1.63
CA SER A 144 -4.10 5.85 -2.61
C SER A 144 -5.54 6.26 -2.29
N GLY A 145 -6.35 5.37 -1.69
CA GLY A 145 -7.72 5.69 -1.29
C GLY A 145 -7.78 6.73 -0.17
N GLU A 146 -6.95 6.57 0.86
CA GLU A 146 -6.82 7.54 1.96
C GLU A 146 -6.22 8.86 1.47
N ALA A 147 -5.23 8.77 0.57
CA ALA A 147 -4.64 9.95 -0.05
C ALA A 147 -5.69 10.76 -0.81
N ALA A 148 -6.54 10.12 -1.62
CA ALA A 148 -7.60 10.80 -2.37
C ALA A 148 -8.53 11.60 -1.44
N GLU A 149 -8.94 11.00 -0.32
CA GLU A 149 -9.77 11.68 0.69
C GLU A 149 -9.05 12.90 1.31
N MET A 150 -7.75 12.78 1.57
CA MET A 150 -6.97 13.89 2.11
C MET A 150 -6.78 15.03 1.10
N LEU A 151 -6.55 14.69 -0.19
CA LEU A 151 -6.37 15.65 -1.27
C LEU A 151 -7.63 16.50 -1.52
N GLU A 152 -8.82 15.92 -1.32
CA GLU A 152 -10.09 16.65 -1.44
C GLU A 152 -10.25 17.73 -0.35
N ASN A 153 -9.59 17.58 0.78
CA ASN A 153 -9.74 18.44 1.95
C ASN A 153 -8.59 19.44 2.14
N ASN A 154 -7.46 19.27 1.44
CA ASN A 154 -6.31 20.16 1.59
C ASN A 154 -5.53 20.26 0.27
N GLU A 155 -5.57 21.43 -0.37
CA GLU A 155 -4.93 21.73 -1.66
C GLU A 155 -3.38 21.69 -1.63
N HIS A 156 -2.79 21.75 -0.43
CA HIS A 156 -1.35 21.67 -0.25
C HIS A 156 -0.83 20.24 -0.17
N LEU A 157 -1.71 19.25 -0.15
CA LEU A 157 -1.33 17.84 -0.16
C LEU A 157 -1.20 17.32 -1.59
N HIS A 158 -0.17 16.52 -1.82
CA HIS A 158 0.10 15.89 -3.09
C HIS A 158 0.46 14.44 -2.88
N TYR A 159 0.02 13.56 -3.79
CA TYR A 159 0.31 12.13 -3.72
C TYR A 159 1.19 11.71 -4.87
N VAL A 160 2.25 10.96 -4.57
CA VAL A 160 3.21 10.46 -5.54
C VAL A 160 3.36 8.95 -5.39
N ILE A 161 3.31 8.26 -6.53
CA ILE A 161 3.79 6.88 -6.63
C ILE A 161 5.26 6.97 -7.04
N PRO A 162 6.20 6.51 -6.20
CA PRO A 162 7.63 6.58 -6.51
C PRO A 162 8.00 5.88 -7.82
N SER A 163 9.01 6.38 -8.50
CA SER A 163 9.41 5.93 -9.84
C SER A 163 9.93 4.49 -9.87
N GLU A 164 10.37 3.94 -8.74
CA GLU A 164 10.74 2.52 -8.61
C GLU A 164 9.52 1.59 -8.64
N GLY A 165 8.32 2.16 -8.62
CA GLY A 165 7.07 1.43 -8.49
C GLY A 165 6.63 1.25 -7.04
N SER A 166 5.50 0.59 -6.86
CA SER A 166 4.88 0.44 -5.55
C SER A 166 4.11 -0.87 -5.40
N ASN A 167 3.60 -1.09 -4.20
CA ASN A 167 2.65 -2.16 -3.91
C ASN A 167 1.31 -1.87 -4.61
N LEU A 168 0.92 -2.74 -5.52
CA LEU A 168 -0.44 -2.80 -6.06
C LEU A 168 -1.22 -3.84 -5.24
N TRP A 169 -2.24 -3.42 -4.53
CA TRP A 169 -3.05 -4.29 -3.69
C TRP A 169 -4.47 -4.44 -4.24
N PHE A 170 -5.11 -5.54 -3.88
CA PHE A 170 -6.47 -5.87 -4.28
C PHE A 170 -7.26 -6.37 -3.08
N ASP A 171 -8.35 -5.71 -2.78
CA ASP A 171 -9.39 -6.26 -1.93
C ASP A 171 -10.33 -7.12 -2.76
N ASN A 172 -10.73 -8.23 -2.19
CA ASN A 172 -11.57 -9.20 -2.88
C ASN A 172 -12.70 -9.68 -1.97
N ILE A 173 -13.87 -9.80 -2.54
CA ILE A 173 -15.01 -10.45 -1.90
C ILE A 173 -14.86 -11.96 -2.06
N VAL A 174 -15.04 -12.70 -0.99
CA VAL A 174 -14.97 -14.17 -0.94
C VAL A 174 -16.17 -14.73 -0.18
N MET A 175 -16.51 -15.98 -0.45
CA MET A 175 -17.56 -16.70 0.27
C MET A 175 -16.93 -17.72 1.24
N PRO A 176 -16.95 -17.48 2.56
CA PRO A 176 -16.46 -18.45 3.52
C PRO A 176 -17.42 -19.65 3.62
N LYS A 177 -16.90 -20.84 3.94
CA LYS A 177 -17.71 -22.06 4.14
C LYS A 177 -18.74 -21.94 5.27
N THR A 178 -18.52 -21.00 6.17
CA THR A 178 -19.45 -20.73 7.29
C THR A 178 -20.58 -19.77 6.92
N ALA A 179 -20.59 -19.22 5.71
CA ALA A 179 -21.69 -18.39 5.24
C ALA A 179 -22.99 -19.22 5.22
N LYS A 180 -24.06 -18.64 5.79
CA LYS A 180 -25.38 -19.29 5.91
C LYS A 180 -26.39 -18.75 4.90
N ASN A 181 -26.07 -17.66 4.21
CA ASN A 181 -26.94 -16.98 3.24
C ASN A 181 -26.24 -16.86 1.90
#